data_538cd177a64dc31eb0e22403550e8f2b
#
_entry.id   538cd177a64dc31eb0e22403550e8f2b
#
_cell.length_a   1.000
_cell.length_b   1.000
_cell.length_c   1.000
_cell.angle_alpha   90.00
_cell.angle_beta   90.00
_cell.angle_gamma   90.00
#
_symmetry.space_group_name_H-M   'P 1'
#
loop_
_entity.id
_entity.type
_entity.pdbx_description
1 polymer ?
#
loop_
_entity_poly.entity_id
_entity_poly.type
_entity_poly.pdbx_seq_one_letter_code
_entity_poly.pdbx_strand_id
1 'polypeptide(L)'
;MESNNKMTGEAYPVRFSVEYPDRDLNRLTTGFRLIVAIPILIVAAALGGEQASTGWGDSWHWGAGTGGLLFVAPLLLILFRQKYPRWWFDWNLELLRFENRIGAYLALLDDHYPSTDERQSVSLELPYPDAKRDLNRWLPLVKWLLAIPHYIVLLFLWIAAVVSVIVAWFAILFTGRYPRGLFDFVVGVLRWGNRVGAYAFVLVTDEYPPFRLSP
;
A
#
# COMPACT_ATOMS: atom_id res chain seq x y z
N MET A 1 -30.68 -4.85 -32.34
CA MET A 1 -29.37 -5.51 -32.44
C MET A 1 -28.44 -4.90 -31.42
N GLU A 2 -28.60 -5.35 -30.19
CA GLU A 2 -27.81 -4.90 -29.03
C GLU A 2 -26.98 -6.12 -28.61
N SER A 3 -25.85 -6.29 -29.29
CA SER A 3 -24.93 -7.40 -29.04
C SER A 3 -23.87 -7.00 -28.03
N ASN A 4 -24.04 -7.50 -26.81
CA ASN A 4 -23.02 -8.24 -26.11
C ASN A 4 -21.63 -7.56 -25.96
N ASN A 5 -21.53 -6.56 -25.06
CA ASN A 5 -20.24 -6.16 -24.51
C ASN A 5 -20.14 -6.64 -23.04
N LYS A 6 -20.18 -7.94 -22.85
CA LYS A 6 -20.00 -8.64 -21.56
C LYS A 6 -18.68 -9.41 -21.52
N MET A 7 -17.59 -8.80 -21.94
CA MET A 7 -16.22 -9.34 -21.74
C MET A 7 -15.18 -8.23 -21.54
N THR A 8 -15.49 -7.23 -20.77
CA THR A 8 -14.46 -6.46 -20.06
C THR A 8 -14.50 -6.93 -18.64
N GLY A 9 -13.53 -7.75 -18.24
CA GLY A 9 -13.37 -8.13 -16.85
C GLY A 9 -13.34 -6.83 -16.04
N GLU A 10 -14.30 -6.64 -15.15
CA GLU A 10 -14.40 -5.45 -14.33
C GLU A 10 -13.07 -5.28 -13.61
N ALA A 11 -12.42 -4.15 -13.87
CA ALA A 11 -11.15 -3.86 -13.24
C ALA A 11 -11.37 -3.80 -11.73
N TYR A 12 -10.53 -4.50 -10.96
CA TYR A 12 -10.62 -4.50 -9.50
C TYR A 12 -10.69 -3.07 -8.95
N PRO A 13 -11.58 -2.77 -7.98
CA PRO A 13 -11.89 -1.40 -7.57
C PRO A 13 -10.67 -0.62 -7.03
N VAL A 14 -9.67 -1.30 -6.51
CA VAL A 14 -8.44 -0.68 -6.00
C VAL A 14 -7.41 -0.55 -7.12
N ARG A 15 -7.04 0.68 -7.45
CA ARG A 15 -6.07 0.99 -8.50
C ARG A 15 -4.80 1.55 -7.89
N PHE A 16 -3.67 0.95 -8.24
CA PHE A 16 -2.35 1.43 -7.86
C PHE A 16 -1.44 1.45 -9.09
N SER A 17 -0.77 2.56 -9.29
CA SER A 17 0.22 2.73 -10.35
C SER A 17 1.36 3.63 -9.91
N VAL A 18 2.53 3.38 -10.50
CA VAL A 18 3.71 4.25 -10.38
C VAL A 18 4.19 4.53 -11.80
N GLU A 19 4.41 5.81 -12.11
CA GLU A 19 4.94 6.20 -13.41
C GLU A 19 6.42 5.80 -13.50
N TYR A 20 6.77 5.15 -14.63
CA TYR A 20 8.18 4.81 -14.88
C TYR A 20 8.96 6.09 -15.19
N PRO A 21 10.09 6.35 -14.51
CA PRO A 21 10.87 7.55 -14.75
C PRO A 21 11.52 7.49 -16.14
N ASP A 22 11.13 8.43 -17.03
CA ASP A 22 11.72 8.56 -18.39
C ASP A 22 13.10 9.24 -18.39
N ARG A 23 13.58 9.65 -17.21
CA ARG A 23 14.87 10.31 -16.97
C ARG A 23 15.82 9.40 -16.21
N ASP A 24 17.12 9.70 -16.29
CA ASP A 24 18.10 9.05 -15.44
C ASP A 24 17.87 9.44 -13.97
N LEU A 25 17.87 8.43 -13.10
CA LEU A 25 17.75 8.61 -11.66
C LEU A 25 19.06 9.16 -11.07
N ASN A 26 18.94 9.98 -10.04
CA ASN A 26 20.10 10.58 -9.41
C ASN A 26 20.89 9.53 -8.61
N ARG A 27 22.11 9.22 -9.06
CA ARG A 27 22.99 8.21 -8.46
C ARG A 27 23.40 8.54 -7.03
N LEU A 28 23.60 9.83 -6.71
CA LEU A 28 23.97 10.25 -5.36
C LEU A 28 22.83 10.02 -4.37
N THR A 29 21.62 10.47 -4.72
CA THR A 29 20.46 10.25 -3.86
C THR A 29 20.14 8.75 -3.75
N THR A 30 20.33 7.98 -4.82
CA THR A 30 20.17 6.52 -4.79
C THR A 30 21.18 5.86 -3.86
N GLY A 31 22.46 6.27 -3.90
CA GLY A 31 23.52 5.73 -3.04
C GLY A 31 23.26 5.98 -1.55
N PHE A 32 22.76 7.16 -1.19
CA PHE A 32 22.48 7.57 0.19
C PHE A 32 20.99 7.52 0.57
N ARG A 33 20.17 6.83 -0.23
CA ARG A 33 18.72 6.79 -0.10
C ARG A 33 18.23 6.50 1.32
N LEU A 34 18.81 5.50 1.97
CA LEU A 34 18.42 5.11 3.33
C LEU A 34 18.71 6.23 4.35
N ILE A 35 19.81 6.95 4.21
CA ILE A 35 20.14 8.07 5.10
C ILE A 35 19.19 9.24 4.86
N VAL A 36 18.95 9.59 3.59
CA VAL A 36 18.04 10.68 3.23
C VAL A 36 16.59 10.36 3.62
N ALA A 37 16.21 9.07 3.69
CA ALA A 37 14.88 8.64 4.10
C ALA A 37 14.64 8.73 5.62
N ILE A 38 15.67 8.84 6.48
CA ILE A 38 15.51 8.84 7.93
C ILE A 38 14.45 9.86 8.42
N PRO A 39 14.45 11.15 8.00
CA PRO A 39 13.45 12.09 8.48
C PRO A 39 12.02 11.69 8.15
N ILE A 40 11.77 11.20 6.92
CA ILE A 40 10.42 10.81 6.50
C ILE A 40 9.97 9.51 7.20
N LEU A 41 10.90 8.60 7.50
CA LEU A 41 10.61 7.40 8.27
C LEU A 41 10.24 7.73 9.72
N ILE A 42 10.87 8.75 10.32
CA ILE A 42 10.47 9.26 11.65
C ILE A 42 9.04 9.82 11.60
N VAL A 43 8.70 10.60 10.57
CA VAL A 43 7.35 11.12 10.39
C VAL A 43 6.35 9.98 10.19
N ALA A 44 6.68 9.00 9.33
CA ALA A 44 5.83 7.82 9.12
C ALA A 44 5.61 7.03 10.40
N ALA A 45 6.67 6.78 11.19
CA ALA A 45 6.57 6.09 12.46
C ALA A 45 5.70 6.88 13.47
N ALA A 46 5.84 8.20 13.51
CA ALA A 46 5.01 9.06 14.37
C ALA A 46 3.53 9.02 13.97
N LEU A 47 3.23 9.01 12.67
CA LEU A 47 1.86 8.89 12.15
C LEU A 47 1.33 7.46 12.31
N GLY A 48 2.17 6.43 12.14
CA GLY A 48 1.83 5.03 12.33
C GLY A 48 1.61 4.63 13.79
N GLY A 49 1.95 5.51 14.75
CA GLY A 49 1.77 5.25 16.18
C GLY A 49 2.67 4.13 16.72
N GLU A 50 3.73 3.78 16.01
CA GLU A 50 4.77 2.92 16.52
C GLU A 50 5.59 3.72 17.56
N GLN A 51 5.24 3.56 18.82
CA GLN A 51 6.12 3.99 19.90
C GLN A 51 7.34 3.07 19.88
N ALA A 52 8.46 3.59 19.41
CA ALA A 52 9.74 2.96 19.61
C ALA A 52 10.00 2.92 21.12
N SER A 53 9.57 1.84 21.78
CA SER A 53 9.91 1.58 23.17
C SER A 53 11.38 1.19 23.24
N THR A 54 12.26 2.15 23.41
CA THR A 54 13.65 1.93 23.81
C THR A 54 13.71 1.60 25.31
N GLY A 55 13.06 0.53 25.73
CA GLY A 55 13.04 0.12 27.12
C GLY A 55 13.16 -1.39 27.26
N TRP A 56 14.27 -1.84 27.78
CA TRP A 56 14.43 -3.18 28.35
C TRP A 56 13.56 -3.26 29.61
N GLY A 57 12.29 -3.57 29.47
CA GLY A 57 11.36 -3.76 30.57
C GLY A 57 10.12 -4.49 30.10
N ASP A 58 9.87 -5.67 30.68
CA ASP A 58 8.70 -6.52 30.43
C ASP A 58 7.39 -5.82 30.80
N SER A 59 6.84 -5.07 29.86
CA SER A 59 5.44 -4.68 29.91
C SER A 59 4.85 -4.88 28.51
N TRP A 60 4.02 -5.92 28.39
CA TRP A 60 3.16 -6.15 27.24
C TRP A 60 2.12 -5.01 27.17
N HIS A 61 2.55 -3.84 26.69
CA HIS A 61 1.59 -2.81 26.35
C HIS A 61 0.95 -3.21 25.02
N TRP A 62 -0.30 -3.62 25.08
CA TRP A 62 -1.18 -3.64 23.93
C TRP A 62 -1.41 -2.19 23.48
N GLY A 63 -0.37 -1.55 22.95
CA GLY A 63 -0.52 -0.36 22.16
C GLY A 63 -1.19 -0.79 20.87
N ALA A 64 -2.49 -0.59 20.76
CA ALA A 64 -3.12 -0.55 19.46
C ALA A 64 -2.48 0.64 18.75
N GLY A 65 -1.37 0.40 18.04
CA GLY A 65 -0.76 1.39 17.18
C GLY A 65 -1.81 1.94 16.23
N THR A 66 -1.57 3.09 15.64
CA THR A 66 -2.51 3.75 14.72
C THR A 66 -3.03 2.77 13.67
N GLY A 67 -2.21 1.79 13.23
CA GLY A 67 -2.62 0.71 12.32
C GLY A 67 -3.76 -0.15 12.87
N GLY A 68 -3.75 -0.47 14.18
CA GLY A 68 -4.86 -1.20 14.81
C GLY A 68 -6.13 -0.35 14.86
N LEU A 69 -6.00 0.94 15.14
CA LEU A 69 -7.14 1.86 15.16
C LEU A 69 -7.72 2.07 13.76
N LEU A 70 -6.89 2.11 12.73
CA LEU A 70 -7.28 2.20 11.32
C LEU A 70 -8.15 1.03 10.87
N PHE A 71 -7.92 -0.15 11.41
CA PHE A 71 -8.72 -1.34 11.13
C PHE A 71 -9.94 -1.48 12.05
N VAL A 72 -9.76 -1.34 13.37
CA VAL A 72 -10.82 -1.60 14.37
C VAL A 72 -11.95 -0.58 14.27
N ALA A 73 -11.64 0.69 14.00
CA ALA A 73 -12.68 1.72 13.92
C ALA A 73 -13.66 1.48 12.75
N PRO A 74 -13.23 1.30 11.48
CA PRO A 74 -14.17 0.98 10.41
C PRO A 74 -14.86 -0.38 10.62
N LEU A 75 -14.18 -1.38 11.17
CA LEU A 75 -14.78 -2.66 11.50
C LEU A 75 -15.98 -2.48 12.44
N LEU A 76 -15.83 -1.79 13.55
CA LEU A 76 -16.90 -1.53 14.50
C LEU A 76 -18.02 -0.67 13.89
N LEU A 77 -17.68 0.34 13.10
CA LEU A 77 -18.66 1.21 12.45
C LEU A 77 -19.48 0.46 11.41
N ILE A 78 -18.88 -0.43 10.62
CA ILE A 78 -19.60 -1.28 9.66
C ILE A 78 -20.47 -2.30 10.42
N LEU A 79 -19.91 -2.97 11.43
CA LEU A 79 -20.57 -4.01 12.19
C LEU A 79 -21.82 -3.49 12.92
N PHE A 80 -21.72 -2.37 13.64
CA PHE A 80 -22.80 -1.87 14.49
C PHE A 80 -23.72 -0.85 13.78
N ARG A 81 -23.16 0.01 12.92
CA ARG A 81 -23.90 1.13 12.34
C ARG A 81 -24.08 1.06 10.82
N GLN A 82 -23.43 0.12 10.14
CA GLN A 82 -23.38 0.05 8.67
C GLN A 82 -23.08 1.42 8.04
N LYS A 83 -22.07 2.10 8.59
CA LYS A 83 -21.61 3.40 8.11
C LYS A 83 -20.09 3.41 7.99
N TYR A 84 -19.62 4.02 6.91
CA TYR A 84 -18.20 4.33 6.73
C TYR A 84 -18.11 5.87 6.68
N PRO A 85 -17.64 6.57 7.73
CA PRO A 85 -17.59 8.03 7.74
C PRO A 85 -16.64 8.55 6.66
N ARG A 86 -17.09 9.54 5.88
CA ARG A 86 -16.32 10.08 4.76
C ARG A 86 -14.99 10.65 5.19
N TRP A 87 -14.97 11.47 6.24
CA TRP A 87 -13.75 12.05 6.78
C TRP A 87 -12.71 11.00 7.20
N TRP A 88 -13.18 9.85 7.72
CA TRP A 88 -12.31 8.73 8.10
C TRP A 88 -11.71 8.04 6.86
N PHE A 89 -12.54 7.86 5.84
CA PHE A 89 -12.10 7.32 4.56
C PHE A 89 -11.07 8.23 3.90
N ASP A 90 -11.35 9.52 3.80
CA ASP A 90 -10.47 10.49 3.14
C ASP A 90 -9.12 10.57 3.87
N TRP A 91 -9.13 10.57 5.20
CA TRP A 91 -7.89 10.57 6.01
C TRP A 91 -7.08 9.29 5.79
N ASN A 92 -7.72 8.11 5.83
CA ASN A 92 -7.04 6.83 5.57
C ASN A 92 -6.45 6.77 4.15
N LEU A 93 -7.18 7.27 3.17
CA LEU A 93 -6.72 7.31 1.78
C LEU A 93 -5.46 8.16 1.63
N GLU A 94 -5.42 9.35 2.24
CA GLU A 94 -4.24 10.22 2.19
C GLU A 94 -3.05 9.60 2.96
N LEU A 95 -3.30 8.96 4.09
CA LEU A 95 -2.26 8.23 4.82
C LEU A 95 -1.68 7.09 3.97
N LEU A 96 -2.53 6.27 3.35
CA LEU A 96 -2.08 5.19 2.46
C LEU A 96 -1.34 5.73 1.22
N ARG A 97 -1.76 6.86 0.66
CA ARG A 97 -1.03 7.53 -0.43
C ARG A 97 0.37 7.93 0.02
N PHE A 98 0.47 8.54 1.20
CA PHE A 98 1.75 8.92 1.77
C PHE A 98 2.65 7.71 2.04
N GLU A 99 2.13 6.65 2.65
CA GLU A 99 2.88 5.39 2.87
C GLU A 99 3.37 4.76 1.55
N ASN A 100 2.52 4.76 0.52
CA ASN A 100 2.90 4.26 -0.80
C ASN A 100 3.97 5.12 -1.49
N ARG A 101 3.97 6.44 -1.30
CA ARG A 101 5.04 7.33 -1.77
C ARG A 101 6.37 7.01 -1.08
N ILE A 102 6.34 6.79 0.24
CA ILE A 102 7.53 6.36 1.00
C ILE A 102 8.01 4.99 0.49
N GLY A 103 7.09 4.03 0.33
CA GLY A 103 7.42 2.71 -0.21
C GLY A 103 8.05 2.76 -1.59
N ALA A 104 7.49 3.56 -2.52
CA ALA A 104 8.05 3.76 -3.85
C ALA A 104 9.43 4.44 -3.82
N TYR A 105 9.60 5.43 -2.93
CA TYR A 105 10.88 6.09 -2.72
C TYR A 105 11.94 5.11 -2.20
N LEU A 106 11.64 4.31 -1.20
CA LEU A 106 12.55 3.30 -0.65
C LEU A 106 12.84 2.18 -1.66
N ALA A 107 11.85 1.81 -2.47
CA ALA A 107 12.01 0.84 -3.55
C ALA A 107 12.72 1.40 -4.79
N LEU A 108 13.22 2.65 -4.75
CA LEU A 108 13.94 3.32 -5.82
C LEU A 108 13.11 3.54 -7.11
N LEU A 109 11.79 3.44 -7.03
CA LEU A 109 10.88 3.61 -8.17
C LEU A 109 10.79 5.08 -8.60
N ASP A 110 11.02 6.01 -7.68
CA ASP A 110 11.09 7.44 -7.91
C ASP A 110 12.19 8.06 -7.04
N ASP A 111 12.78 9.17 -7.48
CA ASP A 111 13.79 9.93 -6.73
C ASP A 111 13.25 11.25 -6.14
N HIS A 112 11.97 11.55 -6.34
CA HIS A 112 11.29 12.64 -5.64
C HIS A 112 11.08 12.29 -4.16
N TYR A 113 11.48 13.22 -3.29
CA TYR A 113 11.26 13.04 -1.85
C TYR A 113 9.77 12.97 -1.52
N PRO A 114 9.31 11.98 -0.71
CA PRO A 114 7.89 11.80 -0.43
C PRO A 114 7.27 13.04 0.20
N SER A 115 6.20 13.56 -0.42
CA SER A 115 5.40 14.67 0.08
C SER A 115 4.06 14.17 0.61
N THR A 116 3.48 14.88 1.58
CA THR A 116 2.17 14.57 2.15
C THR A 116 1.03 15.11 1.30
N ASP A 117 1.23 16.20 0.56
CA ASP A 117 0.19 16.99 -0.12
C ASP A 117 0.38 17.12 -1.64
N GLU A 118 1.59 16.98 -2.15
CA GLU A 118 1.87 17.10 -3.58
C GLU A 118 1.47 15.84 -4.36
N ARG A 119 0.98 16.03 -5.59
CA ARG A 119 0.81 14.92 -6.53
C ARG A 119 2.18 14.49 -7.04
N GLN A 120 2.48 13.22 -6.89
CA GLN A 120 3.73 12.60 -7.34
C GLN A 120 3.44 11.46 -8.31
N SER A 121 4.49 10.78 -8.79
CA SER A 121 4.44 9.62 -9.71
C SER A 121 3.60 8.44 -9.18
N VAL A 122 3.35 8.40 -7.87
CA VAL A 122 2.58 7.34 -7.21
C VAL A 122 1.11 7.72 -7.12
N SER A 123 0.26 6.89 -7.72
CA SER A 123 -1.20 7.05 -7.68
C SER A 123 -1.85 5.86 -6.98
N LEU A 124 -2.68 6.15 -5.97
CA LEU A 124 -3.55 5.18 -5.32
C LEU A 124 -4.98 5.72 -5.33
N GLU A 125 -5.89 4.94 -5.89
CA GLU A 125 -7.32 5.23 -5.93
C GLU A 125 -8.10 4.11 -5.25
N LEU A 126 -8.93 4.50 -4.29
CA LEU A 126 -9.87 3.62 -3.60
C LEU A 126 -11.29 4.16 -3.81
N PRO A 127 -12.26 3.30 -4.14
CA PRO A 127 -13.67 3.72 -4.20
C PRO A 127 -14.18 3.99 -2.79
N TYR A 128 -14.95 5.06 -2.63
CA TYR A 128 -15.69 5.27 -1.38
C TYR A 128 -16.87 4.30 -1.31
N PRO A 129 -16.93 3.39 -0.32
CA PRO A 129 -17.97 2.36 -0.27
C PRO A 129 -19.30 2.91 0.29
N ASP A 130 -20.42 2.53 -0.30
CA ASP A 130 -21.69 2.59 0.40
C ASP A 130 -21.80 1.38 1.36
N ALA A 131 -21.52 1.63 2.65
CA ALA A 131 -21.45 0.57 3.65
C ALA A 131 -22.74 -0.26 3.80
N LYS A 132 -23.90 0.25 3.34
CA LYS A 132 -25.17 -0.47 3.38
C LYS A 132 -25.40 -1.35 2.16
N ARG A 133 -24.90 -0.95 1.01
CA ARG A 133 -25.12 -1.61 -0.28
C ARG A 133 -23.96 -2.51 -0.68
N ASP A 134 -22.74 -2.01 -0.46
CA ASP A 134 -21.52 -2.60 -1.03
C ASP A 134 -20.77 -3.48 -0.02
N LEU A 135 -21.09 -3.35 1.30
CA LEU A 135 -20.36 -4.06 2.34
C LEU A 135 -21.28 -4.96 3.17
N ASN A 136 -20.89 -6.21 3.30
CA ASN A 136 -21.53 -7.14 4.19
C ASN A 136 -21.17 -6.84 5.64
N ARG A 137 -22.17 -6.78 6.52
CA ARG A 137 -22.01 -6.43 7.93
C ARG A 137 -21.05 -7.34 8.69
N TRP A 138 -21.05 -8.64 8.40
CA TRP A 138 -20.30 -9.65 9.15
C TRP A 138 -18.96 -10.00 8.51
N LEU A 139 -18.81 -9.73 7.22
CA LEU A 139 -17.62 -10.07 6.46
C LEU A 139 -16.31 -9.43 6.99
N PRO A 140 -16.32 -8.20 7.53
CA PRO A 140 -15.11 -7.59 8.12
C PRO A 140 -14.47 -8.42 9.22
N LEU A 141 -15.25 -9.21 9.97
CA LEU A 141 -14.72 -10.08 11.04
C LEU A 141 -13.84 -11.21 10.51
N VAL A 142 -14.06 -11.65 9.28
CA VAL A 142 -13.37 -12.82 8.69
C VAL A 142 -12.47 -12.48 7.53
N LYS A 143 -12.52 -11.25 6.97
CA LYS A 143 -11.71 -10.83 5.82
C LYS A 143 -10.21 -11.01 6.04
N TRP A 144 -9.72 -10.66 7.22
CA TRP A 144 -8.31 -10.83 7.58
C TRP A 144 -7.89 -12.31 7.57
N LEU A 145 -8.79 -13.22 7.96
CA LEU A 145 -8.59 -14.67 7.91
C LEU A 145 -8.64 -15.19 6.47
N LEU A 146 -9.61 -14.70 5.67
CA LEU A 146 -9.72 -15.06 4.26
C LEU A 146 -8.52 -14.60 3.44
N ALA A 147 -7.83 -13.56 3.88
CA ALA A 147 -6.63 -13.04 3.22
C ALA A 147 -5.35 -13.85 3.54
N ILE A 148 -5.38 -14.85 4.43
CA ILE A 148 -4.20 -15.66 4.78
C ILE A 148 -3.47 -16.24 3.54
N PRO A 149 -4.14 -16.81 2.53
CA PRO A 149 -3.45 -17.29 1.33
C PRO A 149 -2.66 -16.19 0.62
N HIS A 150 -3.19 -14.96 0.60
CA HIS A 150 -2.49 -13.81 0.03
C HIS A 150 -1.26 -13.44 0.85
N TYR A 151 -1.34 -13.47 2.19
CA TYR A 151 -0.19 -13.13 3.05
C TYR A 151 0.98 -14.10 2.82
N ILE A 152 0.69 -15.39 2.67
CA ILE A 152 1.72 -16.41 2.41
C ILE A 152 2.42 -16.11 1.06
N VAL A 153 1.66 -15.88 0.00
CA VAL A 153 2.22 -15.58 -1.32
C VAL A 153 2.94 -14.23 -1.31
N LEU A 154 2.33 -13.20 -0.73
CA LEU A 154 2.94 -11.87 -0.61
C LEU A 154 4.25 -11.90 0.17
N LEU A 155 4.38 -12.73 1.21
CA LEU A 155 5.63 -12.87 1.95
C LEU A 155 6.79 -13.23 1.02
N PHE A 156 6.61 -14.24 0.15
CA PHE A 156 7.65 -14.63 -0.82
C PHE A 156 7.87 -13.57 -1.89
N LEU A 157 6.79 -12.92 -2.35
CA LEU A 157 6.89 -11.83 -3.33
C LEU A 157 7.60 -10.61 -2.76
N TRP A 158 7.40 -10.28 -1.48
CA TRP A 158 8.12 -9.20 -0.81
C TRP A 158 9.61 -9.50 -0.67
N ILE A 159 9.99 -10.74 -0.35
CA ILE A 159 11.40 -11.16 -0.34
C ILE A 159 12.00 -10.99 -1.75
N ALA A 160 11.30 -11.46 -2.78
CA ALA A 160 11.76 -11.29 -4.16
C ALA A 160 11.82 -9.81 -4.59
N ALA A 161 10.88 -8.98 -4.13
CA ALA A 161 10.88 -7.54 -4.39
C ALA A 161 12.09 -6.85 -3.73
N VAL A 162 12.42 -7.19 -2.48
CA VAL A 162 13.63 -6.66 -1.81
C VAL A 162 14.90 -7.03 -2.59
N VAL A 163 15.04 -8.28 -3.01
CA VAL A 163 16.16 -8.70 -3.86
C VAL A 163 16.20 -7.92 -5.18
N SER A 164 15.04 -7.72 -5.81
CA SER A 164 14.90 -6.94 -7.04
C SER A 164 15.32 -5.47 -6.85
N VAL A 165 14.97 -4.86 -5.71
CA VAL A 165 15.38 -3.49 -5.36
C VAL A 165 16.89 -3.41 -5.16
N ILE A 166 17.50 -4.41 -4.51
CA ILE A 166 18.96 -4.46 -4.33
C ILE A 166 19.66 -4.56 -5.70
N VAL A 167 19.19 -5.41 -6.59
CA VAL A 167 19.73 -5.51 -7.96
C VAL A 167 19.53 -4.19 -8.73
N ALA A 168 18.38 -3.58 -8.61
CA ALA A 168 18.08 -2.29 -9.22
C ALA A 168 18.95 -1.16 -8.65
N TRP A 169 19.27 -1.19 -7.36
CA TRP A 169 20.20 -0.22 -6.73
C TRP A 169 21.57 -0.24 -7.41
N PHE A 170 22.15 -1.42 -7.62
CA PHE A 170 23.39 -1.54 -8.38
C PHE A 170 23.20 -1.09 -9.84
N ALA A 171 22.11 -1.51 -10.50
CA ALA A 171 21.86 -1.09 -11.87
C ALA A 171 21.78 0.43 -12.01
N ILE A 172 21.11 1.13 -11.11
CA ILE A 172 21.00 2.60 -11.12
C ILE A 172 22.36 3.25 -10.87
N LEU A 173 23.15 2.75 -9.93
CA LEU A 173 24.49 3.30 -9.65
C LEU A 173 25.41 3.26 -10.88
N PHE A 174 25.34 2.17 -11.66
CA PHE A 174 26.19 2.02 -12.85
C PHE A 174 25.58 2.64 -14.11
N THR A 175 24.28 2.48 -14.33
CA THR A 175 23.64 2.90 -15.59
C THR A 175 22.79 4.16 -15.48
N GLY A 176 22.40 4.56 -14.26
CA GLY A 176 21.43 5.65 -14.01
C GLY A 176 19.98 5.25 -14.22
N ARG A 177 19.68 3.98 -14.59
CA ARG A 177 18.34 3.55 -14.98
C ARG A 177 17.86 2.35 -14.19
N TYR A 178 16.59 2.37 -13.84
CA TYR A 178 15.92 1.20 -13.25
C TYR A 178 15.58 0.20 -14.37
N PRO A 179 15.98 -1.09 -14.30
CA PRO A 179 15.59 -2.09 -15.30
C PRO A 179 14.05 -2.28 -15.30
N ARG A 180 13.43 -2.11 -16.47
CA ARG A 180 11.96 -2.07 -16.59
C ARG A 180 11.27 -3.32 -16.04
N GLY A 181 11.80 -4.50 -16.31
CA GLY A 181 11.21 -5.74 -15.78
C GLY A 181 11.20 -5.83 -14.25
N LEU A 182 12.27 -5.35 -13.59
CA LEU A 182 12.31 -5.28 -12.12
C LEU A 182 11.37 -4.20 -11.58
N PHE A 183 11.27 -3.06 -12.28
CA PHE A 183 10.34 -1.99 -11.94
C PHE A 183 8.88 -2.49 -11.96
N ASP A 184 8.46 -3.08 -13.09
CA ASP A 184 7.10 -3.59 -13.27
C ASP A 184 6.76 -4.69 -12.25
N PHE A 185 7.73 -5.54 -11.91
CA PHE A 185 7.58 -6.56 -10.88
C PHE A 185 7.35 -5.94 -9.49
N VAL A 186 8.18 -4.99 -9.06
CA VAL A 186 8.06 -4.34 -7.75
C VAL A 186 6.75 -3.56 -7.66
N VAL A 187 6.38 -2.81 -8.71
CA VAL A 187 5.08 -2.12 -8.77
C VAL A 187 3.92 -3.11 -8.70
N GLY A 188 4.05 -4.27 -9.34
CA GLY A 188 3.05 -5.35 -9.26
C GLY A 188 2.87 -5.88 -7.83
N VAL A 189 3.97 -6.09 -7.09
CA VAL A 189 3.93 -6.54 -5.69
C VAL A 189 3.26 -5.49 -4.79
N LEU A 190 3.62 -4.21 -4.94
CA LEU A 190 2.99 -3.10 -4.24
C LEU A 190 1.49 -3.01 -4.55
N ARG A 191 1.12 -3.15 -5.82
CA ARG A 191 -0.29 -3.15 -6.27
C ARG A 191 -1.09 -4.27 -5.62
N TRP A 192 -0.56 -5.49 -5.62
CA TRP A 192 -1.22 -6.61 -4.95
C TRP A 192 -1.32 -6.40 -3.44
N GLY A 193 -0.26 -5.93 -2.79
CA GLY A 193 -0.27 -5.56 -1.38
C GLY A 193 -1.37 -4.54 -1.03
N ASN A 194 -1.52 -3.49 -1.85
CA ASN A 194 -2.58 -2.48 -1.68
C ASN A 194 -4.00 -3.08 -1.85
N ARG A 195 -4.20 -3.99 -2.80
CA ARG A 195 -5.49 -4.68 -2.97
C ARG A 195 -5.85 -5.51 -1.74
N VAL A 196 -4.89 -6.28 -1.23
CA VAL A 196 -5.09 -7.10 -0.02
C VAL A 196 -5.29 -6.23 1.21
N GLY A 197 -4.53 -5.13 1.36
CA GLY A 197 -4.70 -4.17 2.44
C GLY A 197 -6.08 -3.50 2.43
N ALA A 198 -6.54 -3.06 1.26
CA ALA A 198 -7.85 -2.44 1.08
C ALA A 198 -9.02 -3.41 1.40
N TYR A 199 -8.88 -4.69 1.06
CA TYR A 199 -9.85 -5.73 1.37
C TYR A 199 -9.85 -6.11 2.85
N ALA A 200 -8.67 -6.43 3.40
CA ALA A 200 -8.56 -7.05 4.72
C ALA A 200 -8.56 -6.05 5.87
N PHE A 201 -7.98 -4.85 5.68
CA PHE A 201 -7.75 -3.89 6.76
C PHE A 201 -8.50 -2.57 6.58
N VAL A 202 -8.48 -1.97 5.39
CA VAL A 202 -9.20 -0.71 5.14
C VAL A 202 -10.70 -0.94 4.97
N LEU A 203 -11.11 -2.16 4.57
CA LEU A 203 -12.49 -2.61 4.46
C LEU A 203 -13.35 -1.81 3.46
N VAL A 204 -12.76 -1.35 2.37
CA VAL A 204 -13.45 -0.55 1.34
C VAL A 204 -14.17 -1.37 0.28
N THR A 205 -13.90 -2.67 0.20
CA THR A 205 -14.53 -3.58 -0.77
C THR A 205 -14.71 -4.97 -0.19
N ASP A 206 -15.77 -5.65 -0.62
CA ASP A 206 -16.02 -7.07 -0.31
C ASP A 206 -15.52 -8.00 -1.41
N GLU A 207 -15.06 -7.45 -2.53
CA GLU A 207 -14.47 -8.24 -3.61
C GLU A 207 -13.15 -8.85 -3.19
N TYR A 208 -13.03 -10.17 -3.36
CA TYR A 208 -11.80 -10.89 -3.02
C TYR A 208 -10.66 -10.49 -3.97
N PRO A 209 -9.46 -10.15 -3.45
CA PRO A 209 -8.36 -9.71 -4.29
C PRO A 209 -7.93 -10.78 -5.30
N PRO A 210 -7.67 -10.44 -6.56
CA PRO A 210 -7.17 -11.40 -7.54
C PRO A 210 -5.69 -11.73 -7.27
N PHE A 211 -5.30 -13.00 -7.51
CA PHE A 211 -3.92 -13.47 -7.44
C PHE A 211 -3.15 -13.07 -8.71
N ARG A 212 -2.94 -11.77 -8.91
CA ARG A 212 -2.22 -11.25 -10.08
C ARG A 212 -1.45 -9.97 -9.77
N LEU A 213 -0.29 -9.79 -10.42
CA LEU A 213 0.54 -8.59 -10.34
C LEU A 213 0.09 -7.50 -11.33
N SER A 214 -0.59 -7.91 -12.40
CA SER A 214 -1.10 -6.99 -13.43
C SER A 214 -2.23 -6.08 -12.90
N PRO A 215 -2.49 -4.95 -13.57
CA PRO A 215 -3.63 -4.09 -13.31
C PRO A 215 -4.97 -4.81 -13.32
#